data_7db159943c39d4d5f61b9e45c9803dc6
#
_entry.id   7db159943c39d4d5f61b9e45c9803dc6
#
_cell.length_a   1.000
_cell.length_b   1.000
_cell.length_c   1.000
_cell.angle_alpha   90.00
_cell.angle_beta   90.00
_cell.angle_gamma   90.00
#
_symmetry.space_group_name_H-M   'P 1'
#
loop_
_entity.id
_entity.type
_entity.pdbx_description
1 polymer ?
#
loop_
_entity_poly.entity_id
_entity_poly.type
_entity_poly.pdbx_seq_one_letter_code
_entity_poly.pdbx_strand_id
1 'polypeptide(L)'
;GDVYVFLTEEEQEIGRDINRQNVEMTDIIHRTADMIYTQILTESKYKYPKFNGRYTFSYNQQVDDQPFKVNQNNDIGVRVLTPYYSEGTDEQRLRLMSGQGLEVLVVLPDDREFLNEISQAMKIEKYLRTNAGAQIDRYEAIRTNKSKEMRTRAEHAKIYLTEALKDAAIYVNGDVAQLSAKDVQGRISEALGRLVDTVYHKLTYIDTAFSEDDVVKEFRPNHQMSLNAVTSAEPNAPAQDDVLAYIDNNSALHANTSMKSLKDRFTKAPYGFVDDDVEWIVAHLFKKGQISLTLNGAVLTLSAANGDEIARYITKREYVDKLLTSRKEHPKPEWVRMVREIMRELFGNNAPTEDEDGLMCACRKACADLAATLATRKQYDYVKPYPGKAIVEEGIATLRPVAQWDAPMEFYKQMFTRQDDFLDFAEDYEPVKAFFDGEQKKIFDKALHLMQIYEDSKSFIVNDKVENTVSAIYAILRSPKPYPAIPKLPALLDQYNEAYVEVLEAATKPVLATIADDRARVLEVLAAKPYK
;
A
#
# COMPACT_ATOMS: atom_id res chain seq x y z
N GLY A 1 20.17 -38.25 -63.58
CA GLY A 1 19.44 -38.79 -64.73
C GLY A 1 18.02 -38.30 -64.62
N ASP A 2 17.51 -37.64 -65.67
CA ASP A 2 16.15 -37.13 -65.77
C ASP A 2 15.16 -38.28 -65.68
N VAL A 3 14.28 -38.29 -64.71
CA VAL A 3 13.20 -39.27 -64.59
C VAL A 3 12.00 -38.75 -65.39
N TYR A 4 11.71 -39.35 -66.54
CA TYR A 4 10.51 -39.06 -67.35
C TYR A 4 9.32 -39.78 -66.68
N VAL A 5 8.35 -39.04 -66.20
CA VAL A 5 7.08 -39.56 -65.73
C VAL A 5 6.06 -39.43 -66.84
N PHE A 6 5.50 -40.54 -67.31
CA PHE A 6 4.39 -40.51 -68.24
C PHE A 6 3.09 -40.26 -67.47
N LEU A 7 2.48 -39.10 -67.73
CA LEU A 7 1.19 -38.71 -67.14
C LEU A 7 0.05 -39.15 -68.05
N THR A 8 -1.04 -39.67 -67.47
CA THR A 8 -2.28 -39.93 -68.22
C THR A 8 -2.91 -38.61 -68.67
N GLU A 9 -3.83 -38.67 -69.67
CA GLU A 9 -4.56 -37.47 -70.13
C GLU A 9 -5.31 -36.79 -69.01
N GLU A 10 -5.91 -37.57 -68.10
CA GLU A 10 -6.61 -37.08 -66.92
C GLU A 10 -5.65 -36.38 -65.94
N GLU A 11 -4.47 -36.92 -65.72
CA GLU A 11 -3.44 -36.29 -64.84
C GLU A 11 -2.95 -34.97 -65.43
N GLN A 12 -2.82 -34.89 -66.76
CA GLN A 12 -2.45 -33.64 -67.44
C GLN A 12 -3.56 -32.58 -67.37
N GLU A 13 -4.83 -32.98 -67.47
CA GLU A 13 -5.97 -32.09 -67.34
C GLU A 13 -6.04 -31.52 -65.91
N ILE A 14 -5.98 -32.37 -64.90
CA ILE A 14 -5.95 -31.96 -63.51
C ILE A 14 -4.75 -31.04 -63.23
N GLY A 15 -3.58 -31.33 -63.76
CA GLY A 15 -2.41 -30.49 -63.66
C GLY A 15 -2.62 -29.09 -64.27
N ARG A 16 -3.29 -29.01 -65.44
CA ARG A 16 -3.65 -27.70 -66.00
C ARG A 16 -4.67 -26.95 -65.19
N ASP A 17 -5.64 -27.60 -64.59
CA ASP A 17 -6.67 -27.00 -63.78
C ASP A 17 -6.10 -26.53 -62.44
N ILE A 18 -5.15 -27.26 -61.85
CA ILE A 18 -4.39 -26.82 -60.68
C ILE A 18 -3.57 -25.55 -60.97
N ASN A 19 -2.86 -25.54 -62.11
CA ASN A 19 -2.04 -24.39 -62.52
C ASN A 19 -2.88 -23.13 -62.83
N ARG A 20 -4.14 -23.28 -63.21
CA ARG A 20 -5.10 -22.19 -63.45
C ARG A 20 -5.67 -21.61 -62.13
N GLN A 21 -5.50 -22.31 -61.00
CA GLN A 21 -5.97 -21.76 -59.75
C GLN A 21 -5.21 -20.47 -59.42
N ASN A 22 -5.95 -19.39 -59.22
CA ASN A 22 -5.36 -18.13 -58.74
C ASN A 22 -5.16 -18.20 -57.23
N VAL A 23 -3.94 -17.93 -56.78
CA VAL A 23 -3.59 -17.77 -55.36
C VAL A 23 -3.00 -16.37 -55.22
N GLU A 24 -3.63 -15.56 -54.40
CA GLU A 24 -3.20 -14.18 -54.20
C GLU A 24 -1.89 -14.14 -53.39
N MET A 25 -1.06 -13.13 -53.68
CA MET A 25 0.21 -12.94 -52.98
C MET A 25 0.02 -12.79 -51.49
N THR A 26 -1.03 -12.09 -51.08
CA THR A 26 -1.40 -11.91 -49.67
C THR A 26 -1.64 -13.23 -48.96
N ASP A 27 -2.26 -14.20 -49.62
CA ASP A 27 -2.52 -15.53 -49.08
C ASP A 27 -1.21 -16.32 -48.90
N ILE A 28 -0.27 -16.19 -49.86
CA ILE A 28 1.07 -16.81 -49.78
C ILE A 28 1.85 -16.23 -48.61
N ILE A 29 1.85 -14.92 -48.44
CA ILE A 29 2.52 -14.24 -47.32
C ILE A 29 1.89 -14.67 -45.99
N HIS A 30 0.57 -14.75 -45.91
CA HIS A 30 -0.11 -15.22 -44.69
C HIS A 30 0.26 -16.68 -44.36
N ARG A 31 0.31 -17.57 -45.38
CA ARG A 31 0.76 -18.96 -45.17
C ARG A 31 2.23 -19.02 -44.74
N THR A 32 3.07 -18.17 -45.31
CA THR A 32 4.48 -18.02 -44.89
C THR A 32 4.57 -17.60 -43.44
N ALA A 33 3.77 -16.61 -43.01
CA ALA A 33 3.73 -16.15 -41.61
C ALA A 33 3.27 -17.27 -40.67
N ASP A 34 2.25 -18.04 -41.05
CA ASP A 34 1.80 -19.20 -40.29
C ASP A 34 2.92 -20.22 -40.10
N MET A 35 3.65 -20.56 -41.16
CA MET A 35 4.79 -21.49 -41.07
C MET A 35 5.91 -20.94 -40.17
N ILE A 36 6.25 -19.66 -40.29
CA ILE A 36 7.30 -19.04 -39.48
C ILE A 36 6.91 -19.07 -37.99
N TYR A 37 5.73 -18.55 -37.64
CA TYR A 37 5.38 -18.26 -36.27
C TYR A 37 4.63 -19.39 -35.52
N THR A 38 4.23 -20.46 -36.23
CA THR A 38 3.61 -21.63 -35.57
C THR A 38 4.45 -22.90 -35.68
N GLN A 39 5.32 -23.03 -36.70
CA GLN A 39 6.04 -24.26 -36.97
C GLN A 39 7.57 -24.16 -36.83
N ILE A 40 8.15 -22.96 -37.00
CA ILE A 40 9.60 -22.73 -36.95
C ILE A 40 9.96 -21.94 -35.71
N LEU A 41 9.36 -20.79 -35.50
CA LEU A 41 9.51 -19.95 -34.29
C LEU A 41 8.35 -20.20 -33.33
N THR A 42 8.42 -21.28 -32.58
CA THR A 42 7.31 -21.71 -31.70
C THR A 42 7.18 -20.90 -30.44
N GLU A 43 8.22 -20.16 -30.04
CA GLU A 43 8.18 -19.28 -28.87
C GLU A 43 7.62 -17.91 -29.24
N SER A 44 6.53 -17.51 -28.60
CA SER A 44 5.88 -16.19 -28.79
C SER A 44 6.36 -15.11 -27.86
N LYS A 45 7.30 -15.44 -26.96
CA LYS A 45 7.88 -14.53 -25.98
C LYS A 45 9.38 -14.74 -25.90
N TYR A 46 10.10 -13.65 -25.79
CA TYR A 46 11.52 -13.66 -25.46
C TYR A 46 11.70 -13.77 -23.94
N LYS A 47 12.54 -14.69 -23.50
CA LYS A 47 12.91 -14.85 -22.08
C LYS A 47 14.25 -14.17 -21.84
N TYR A 48 14.22 -13.08 -21.06
CA TYR A 48 15.44 -12.38 -20.69
C TYR A 48 16.29 -13.21 -19.73
N PRO A 49 17.60 -13.38 -19.97
CA PRO A 49 18.41 -14.33 -19.19
C PRO A 49 18.56 -13.99 -17.71
N LYS A 50 18.48 -12.69 -17.35
CA LYS A 50 18.64 -12.22 -15.98
C LYS A 50 17.54 -12.80 -15.08
N PHE A 51 17.87 -13.15 -13.85
CA PHE A 51 16.96 -13.72 -12.86
C PHE A 51 16.20 -14.97 -13.37
N ASN A 52 16.92 -15.89 -14.02
CA ASN A 52 16.40 -17.17 -14.50
C ASN A 52 15.17 -17.03 -15.44
N GLY A 53 15.13 -15.99 -16.27
CA GLY A 53 14.05 -15.77 -17.22
C GLY A 53 12.74 -15.29 -16.58
N ARG A 54 12.79 -14.68 -15.42
CA ARG A 54 11.65 -14.01 -14.77
C ARG A 54 11.00 -12.97 -15.68
N TYR A 55 11.81 -12.24 -16.44
CA TYR A 55 11.36 -11.21 -17.36
C TYR A 55 11.13 -11.81 -18.74
N THR A 56 9.89 -11.70 -19.22
CA THR A 56 9.50 -12.22 -20.53
C THR A 56 8.82 -11.12 -21.35
N PHE A 57 9.23 -10.97 -22.59
CA PHE A 57 8.74 -9.93 -23.48
C PHE A 57 8.00 -10.56 -24.67
N SER A 58 6.72 -10.26 -24.78
CA SER A 58 5.96 -10.56 -25.97
C SER A 58 6.38 -9.62 -27.10
N TYR A 59 6.37 -10.09 -28.32
CA TYR A 59 6.75 -9.29 -29.48
C TYR A 59 5.70 -9.38 -30.59
N ASN A 60 5.56 -8.29 -31.35
CA ASN A 60 4.72 -8.24 -32.52
C ASN A 60 5.32 -9.15 -33.61
N GLN A 61 4.50 -9.87 -34.32
CA GLN A 61 4.87 -10.84 -35.38
C GLN A 61 4.36 -10.34 -36.72
N GLN A 62 5.25 -10.14 -37.68
CA GLN A 62 4.92 -9.58 -38.98
C GLN A 62 5.73 -10.23 -40.09
N VAL A 63 5.14 -10.39 -41.26
CA VAL A 63 5.83 -10.77 -42.51
C VAL A 63 5.50 -9.73 -43.58
N ASP A 64 6.54 -9.14 -44.17
CA ASP A 64 6.43 -7.97 -45.03
C ASP A 64 5.64 -6.85 -44.32
N ASP A 65 4.52 -6.38 -44.89
CA ASP A 65 3.65 -5.38 -44.27
C ASP A 65 2.42 -5.97 -43.58
N GLN A 66 2.37 -7.31 -43.43
CA GLN A 66 1.20 -8.01 -42.92
C GLN A 66 1.45 -8.50 -41.50
N PRO A 67 0.68 -8.03 -40.51
CA PRO A 67 0.74 -8.55 -39.14
C PRO A 67 0.20 -10.01 -39.13
N PHE A 68 0.90 -10.90 -38.44
CA PHE A 68 0.49 -12.29 -38.27
C PHE A 68 -0.79 -12.43 -37.45
N LYS A 69 -0.93 -11.62 -36.39
CA LYS A 69 -2.13 -11.55 -35.54
C LYS A 69 -2.72 -10.15 -35.56
N VAL A 70 -4.03 -10.07 -35.63
CA VAL A 70 -4.77 -8.82 -35.40
C VAL A 70 -4.65 -8.47 -33.90
N ASN A 71 -4.51 -7.22 -33.53
CA ASN A 71 -4.43 -6.75 -32.13
C ASN A 71 -3.12 -7.08 -31.40
N GLN A 72 -2.00 -6.99 -32.05
CA GLN A 72 -0.70 -6.98 -31.42
C GLN A 72 -0.34 -5.54 -30.98
N ASN A 73 -0.02 -5.35 -29.71
CA ASN A 73 0.37 -4.03 -29.15
C ASN A 73 1.51 -4.23 -28.16
N ASN A 74 2.62 -4.81 -28.63
CA ASN A 74 3.83 -4.99 -27.85
C ASN A 74 4.83 -3.89 -28.20
N ASP A 75 5.71 -3.55 -27.27
CA ASP A 75 6.72 -2.49 -27.45
C ASP A 75 7.81 -2.88 -28.47
N ILE A 76 7.99 -4.17 -28.71
CA ILE A 76 8.99 -4.72 -29.65
C ILE A 76 8.37 -5.66 -30.65
N GLY A 77 9.08 -5.92 -31.76
CA GLY A 77 8.59 -6.78 -32.84
C GLY A 77 9.67 -7.66 -33.48
N VAL A 78 9.21 -8.66 -34.25
CA VAL A 78 10.01 -9.43 -35.22
C VAL A 78 9.30 -9.31 -36.56
N ARG A 79 9.97 -8.76 -37.54
CA ARG A 79 9.47 -8.58 -38.90
C ARG A 79 10.36 -9.31 -39.87
N VAL A 80 9.76 -10.21 -40.66
CA VAL A 80 10.46 -10.98 -41.68
C VAL A 80 10.13 -10.38 -43.05
N LEU A 81 11.14 -10.01 -43.80
CA LEU A 81 10.99 -9.54 -45.20
C LEU A 81 11.29 -10.66 -46.15
N THR A 82 10.30 -10.96 -47.04
CA THR A 82 10.41 -11.96 -48.10
C THR A 82 10.98 -11.34 -49.38
N PRO A 83 11.41 -12.15 -50.37
CA PRO A 83 11.76 -11.65 -51.70
C PRO A 83 10.63 -10.93 -52.46
N TYR A 84 9.40 -10.96 -51.95
CA TYR A 84 8.25 -10.24 -52.50
C TYR A 84 8.02 -8.87 -51.86
N TYR A 85 8.84 -8.46 -50.88
CA TYR A 85 8.71 -7.17 -50.27
C TYR A 85 8.88 -6.04 -51.31
N SER A 86 7.81 -5.26 -51.52
CA SER A 86 7.70 -4.36 -52.67
C SER A 86 8.49 -3.05 -52.51
N GLU A 87 8.83 -2.68 -51.30
CA GLU A 87 9.43 -1.37 -51.03
C GLU A 87 10.96 -1.34 -51.17
N GLY A 88 11.58 -2.46 -51.52
CA GLY A 88 13.03 -2.57 -51.70
C GLY A 88 13.79 -2.90 -50.43
N THR A 89 14.93 -3.55 -50.61
CA THR A 89 15.77 -4.08 -49.53
C THR A 89 17.20 -3.54 -49.60
N ASP A 90 17.37 -2.27 -49.99
CA ASP A 90 18.70 -1.65 -49.97
C ASP A 90 19.16 -1.48 -48.51
N GLU A 91 20.47 -1.60 -48.30
CA GLU A 91 21.05 -1.64 -46.95
C GLU A 91 20.78 -0.38 -46.11
N GLN A 92 20.78 0.79 -46.73
CA GLN A 92 20.55 2.05 -46.03
C GLN A 92 19.11 2.11 -45.50
N ARG A 93 18.16 1.68 -46.32
CA ARG A 93 16.76 1.63 -45.92
C ARG A 93 16.52 0.59 -44.81
N LEU A 94 17.10 -0.59 -44.90
CA LEU A 94 16.99 -1.64 -43.88
C LEU A 94 17.56 -1.17 -42.53
N ARG A 95 18.70 -0.47 -42.57
CA ARG A 95 19.29 0.16 -41.35
C ARG A 95 18.34 1.19 -40.74
N LEU A 96 17.75 2.04 -41.58
CA LEU A 96 16.78 3.04 -41.12
C LEU A 96 15.55 2.41 -40.50
N MET A 97 14.97 1.40 -41.20
CA MET A 97 13.80 0.68 -40.71
C MET A 97 14.04 0.02 -39.34
N SER A 98 15.15 -0.72 -39.20
CA SER A 98 15.47 -1.40 -37.94
C SER A 98 15.83 -0.44 -36.81
N GLY A 99 16.33 0.77 -37.13
CA GLY A 99 16.66 1.81 -36.15
C GLY A 99 15.44 2.56 -35.61
N GLN A 100 14.38 2.64 -36.38
CA GLN A 100 13.16 3.38 -36.02
C GLN A 100 12.00 2.49 -35.57
N GLY A 101 11.98 1.23 -36.03
CA GLY A 101 10.79 0.35 -35.90
C GLY A 101 10.66 -0.39 -34.57
N LEU A 102 11.62 -0.30 -33.66
CA LEU A 102 11.64 -1.10 -32.41
C LEU A 102 11.41 -2.60 -32.68
N GLU A 103 11.99 -3.10 -33.78
CA GLU A 103 11.80 -4.47 -34.24
C GLU A 103 13.12 -5.11 -34.70
N VAL A 104 13.20 -6.42 -34.54
CA VAL A 104 14.19 -7.26 -35.22
C VAL A 104 13.74 -7.45 -36.65
N LEU A 105 14.53 -6.95 -37.59
CA LEU A 105 14.25 -7.06 -39.01
C LEU A 105 15.04 -8.24 -39.61
N VAL A 106 14.33 -9.26 -40.08
CA VAL A 106 14.90 -10.49 -40.65
C VAL A 106 14.71 -10.44 -42.17
N VAL A 107 15.78 -10.30 -42.91
CA VAL A 107 15.75 -10.18 -44.39
C VAL A 107 16.15 -11.51 -45.01
N LEU A 108 15.18 -12.19 -45.63
CA LEU A 108 15.44 -13.46 -46.30
C LEU A 108 16.28 -13.24 -47.57
N PRO A 109 17.13 -14.20 -47.95
CA PRO A 109 17.85 -14.14 -49.21
C PRO A 109 16.88 -14.13 -50.40
N ASP A 110 17.32 -13.63 -51.59
CA ASP A 110 16.52 -13.59 -52.81
C ASP A 110 16.36 -14.99 -53.43
N ASP A 111 15.91 -15.94 -52.64
CA ASP A 111 15.55 -17.30 -53.02
C ASP A 111 14.02 -17.46 -52.88
N ARG A 112 13.37 -17.85 -53.96
CA ARG A 112 11.91 -17.97 -54.04
C ARG A 112 11.42 -19.42 -53.98
N GLU A 113 12.28 -20.37 -53.73
CA GLU A 113 11.90 -21.79 -53.77
C GLU A 113 10.80 -22.10 -52.75
N PHE A 114 10.90 -21.63 -51.52
CA PHE A 114 9.87 -21.84 -50.52
C PHE A 114 8.53 -21.17 -50.89
N LEU A 115 8.54 -19.98 -51.54
CA LEU A 115 7.33 -19.28 -51.97
C LEU A 115 6.66 -20.04 -53.13
N ASN A 116 7.45 -20.60 -54.04
CA ASN A 116 6.94 -21.42 -55.14
C ASN A 116 6.28 -22.69 -54.60
N GLU A 117 6.91 -23.39 -53.66
CA GLU A 117 6.36 -24.60 -53.06
C GLU A 117 5.07 -24.29 -52.28
N ILE A 118 5.03 -23.18 -51.50
CA ILE A 118 3.80 -22.71 -50.85
C ILE A 118 2.70 -22.43 -51.87
N SER A 119 3.01 -21.68 -52.94
CA SER A 119 2.05 -21.34 -53.97
C SER A 119 1.47 -22.59 -54.65
N GLN A 120 2.32 -23.57 -55.00
CA GLN A 120 1.89 -24.82 -55.61
C GLN A 120 1.05 -25.67 -54.64
N ALA A 121 1.46 -25.80 -53.40
CA ALA A 121 0.67 -26.50 -52.38
C ALA A 121 -0.72 -25.86 -52.20
N MET A 122 -0.81 -24.53 -52.18
CA MET A 122 -2.08 -23.79 -52.05
C MET A 122 -2.96 -23.94 -53.29
N LYS A 123 -2.39 -23.98 -54.50
CA LYS A 123 -3.14 -24.26 -55.73
C LYS A 123 -3.77 -25.66 -55.72
N ILE A 124 -3.01 -26.67 -55.30
CA ILE A 124 -3.51 -28.04 -55.13
C ILE A 124 -4.61 -28.06 -54.07
N GLU A 125 -4.40 -27.43 -52.92
CA GLU A 125 -5.39 -27.34 -51.83
C GLU A 125 -6.71 -26.72 -52.31
N LYS A 126 -6.62 -25.61 -53.05
CA LYS A 126 -7.77 -24.92 -53.63
C LYS A 126 -8.52 -25.80 -54.64
N TYR A 127 -7.79 -26.46 -55.53
CA TYR A 127 -8.37 -27.40 -56.48
C TYR A 127 -9.11 -28.53 -55.77
N LEU A 128 -8.47 -29.20 -54.80
CA LEU A 128 -9.07 -30.31 -54.06
C LEU A 128 -10.33 -29.90 -53.28
N ARG A 129 -10.37 -28.68 -52.77
CA ARG A 129 -11.52 -28.13 -52.03
C ARG A 129 -12.67 -27.77 -52.97
N THR A 130 -12.39 -27.13 -54.10
CA THR A 130 -13.41 -26.67 -55.05
C THR A 130 -14.08 -27.85 -55.77
N ASN A 131 -13.34 -28.90 -56.04
CA ASN A 131 -13.82 -30.08 -56.81
C ASN A 131 -14.19 -31.27 -55.88
N ALA A 132 -14.52 -31.02 -54.62
CA ALA A 132 -14.81 -32.09 -53.65
C ALA A 132 -16.04 -32.97 -54.00
N GLY A 133 -16.98 -32.51 -54.84
CA GLY A 133 -18.22 -33.21 -55.21
C GLY A 133 -18.31 -33.77 -56.61
N ALA A 134 -17.30 -33.55 -57.48
CA ALA A 134 -17.37 -33.92 -58.88
C ALA A 134 -16.75 -35.31 -59.15
N GLN A 135 -17.54 -36.26 -59.62
CA GLN A 135 -17.16 -37.59 -60.19
C GLN A 135 -16.13 -38.37 -59.34
N ILE A 136 -16.51 -38.81 -58.19
CA ILE A 136 -15.64 -39.32 -57.12
C ILE A 136 -14.82 -40.55 -57.54
N ASP A 137 -15.45 -41.52 -58.24
CA ASP A 137 -14.82 -42.83 -58.46
C ASP A 137 -13.71 -42.86 -59.54
N ARG A 138 -13.77 -42.00 -60.54
CA ARG A 138 -12.80 -42.01 -61.66
C ARG A 138 -11.47 -41.30 -61.27
N TYR A 139 -11.52 -40.30 -60.45
CA TYR A 139 -10.35 -39.46 -60.08
C TYR A 139 -9.82 -39.67 -58.65
N GLU A 140 -10.37 -40.63 -57.90
CA GLU A 140 -10.00 -40.79 -56.45
C GLU A 140 -8.50 -41.07 -56.23
N ALA A 141 -7.91 -41.94 -57.07
CA ALA A 141 -6.48 -42.24 -57.04
C ALA A 141 -5.62 -41.01 -57.34
N ILE A 142 -6.01 -40.22 -58.33
CA ILE A 142 -5.30 -39.00 -58.73
C ILE A 142 -5.41 -37.94 -57.58
N ARG A 143 -6.60 -37.78 -57.01
CA ARG A 143 -6.84 -36.87 -55.86
C ARG A 143 -6.02 -37.26 -54.65
N THR A 144 -5.92 -38.54 -54.35
CA THR A 144 -5.09 -39.06 -53.27
C THR A 144 -3.61 -38.75 -53.52
N ASN A 145 -3.14 -38.94 -54.75
CA ASN A 145 -1.77 -38.60 -55.12
C ASN A 145 -1.51 -37.09 -55.03
N LYS A 146 -2.45 -36.25 -55.49
CA LYS A 146 -2.35 -34.79 -55.39
C LYS A 146 -2.39 -34.32 -53.93
N SER A 147 -3.16 -34.97 -53.07
CA SER A 147 -3.15 -34.69 -51.62
C SER A 147 -1.80 -35.03 -50.97
N LYS A 148 -1.18 -36.13 -51.40
CA LYS A 148 0.21 -36.46 -50.96
C LYS A 148 1.21 -35.42 -51.49
N GLU A 149 1.12 -35.07 -52.78
CA GLU A 149 1.96 -34.05 -53.42
C GLU A 149 1.87 -32.73 -52.65
N MET A 150 0.65 -32.26 -52.31
CA MET A 150 0.43 -31.05 -51.53
C MET A 150 1.18 -31.10 -50.19
N ARG A 151 1.11 -32.21 -49.47
CA ARG A 151 1.82 -32.38 -48.18
C ARG A 151 3.33 -32.34 -48.36
N THR A 152 3.85 -33.07 -49.35
CA THR A 152 5.29 -33.09 -49.68
C THR A 152 5.79 -31.68 -50.03
N ARG A 153 5.04 -30.91 -50.82
CA ARG A 153 5.37 -29.51 -51.13
C ARG A 153 5.36 -28.63 -49.91
N ALA A 154 4.39 -28.80 -49.01
CA ALA A 154 4.35 -28.06 -47.73
C ALA A 154 5.56 -28.41 -46.86
N GLU A 155 5.99 -29.66 -46.83
CA GLU A 155 7.21 -30.08 -46.13
C GLU A 155 8.47 -29.48 -46.76
N HIS A 156 8.60 -29.51 -48.07
CA HIS A 156 9.71 -28.87 -48.81
C HIS A 156 9.73 -27.36 -48.56
N ALA A 157 8.56 -26.68 -48.59
CA ALA A 157 8.46 -25.28 -48.29
C ALA A 157 8.97 -24.95 -46.89
N LYS A 158 8.63 -25.78 -45.90
CA LYS A 158 9.14 -25.62 -44.54
C LYS A 158 10.67 -25.78 -44.45
N ILE A 159 11.24 -26.77 -45.13
CA ILE A 159 12.69 -26.99 -45.18
C ILE A 159 13.37 -25.77 -45.80
N TYR A 160 12.97 -25.35 -46.99
CA TYR A 160 13.56 -24.21 -47.72
C TYR A 160 13.41 -22.91 -46.94
N LEU A 161 12.24 -22.67 -46.33
CA LEU A 161 12.00 -21.49 -45.49
C LEU A 161 12.90 -21.51 -44.22
N THR A 162 13.11 -22.69 -43.64
CA THR A 162 14.00 -22.82 -42.47
C THR A 162 15.45 -22.50 -42.85
N GLU A 163 15.92 -22.99 -44.02
CA GLU A 163 17.26 -22.65 -44.52
C GLU A 163 17.36 -21.16 -44.86
N ALA A 164 16.38 -20.59 -45.52
CA ALA A 164 16.33 -19.15 -45.82
C ALA A 164 16.39 -18.30 -44.54
N LEU A 165 15.71 -18.72 -43.47
CA LEU A 165 15.77 -18.04 -42.16
C LEU A 165 17.14 -18.19 -41.48
N LYS A 166 17.83 -19.33 -41.67
CA LYS A 166 19.20 -19.51 -41.17
C LYS A 166 20.19 -18.58 -41.87
N ASP A 167 20.01 -18.38 -43.16
CA ASP A 167 20.90 -17.56 -44.00
C ASP A 167 20.49 -16.08 -44.03
N ALA A 168 19.35 -15.73 -43.43
CA ALA A 168 18.83 -14.38 -43.41
C ALA A 168 19.80 -13.38 -42.79
N ALA A 169 19.88 -12.18 -43.36
CA ALA A 169 20.50 -11.03 -42.72
C ALA A 169 19.57 -10.45 -41.62
N ILE A 170 20.07 -10.28 -40.40
CA ILE A 170 19.28 -9.76 -39.29
C ILE A 170 19.77 -8.37 -38.90
N TYR A 171 18.87 -7.40 -38.88
CA TYR A 171 19.14 -6.02 -38.47
C TYR A 171 18.47 -5.71 -37.14
N VAL A 172 19.20 -5.07 -36.26
CA VAL A 172 18.73 -4.61 -34.95
C VAL A 172 19.35 -3.25 -34.66
N ASN A 173 18.53 -2.32 -34.19
CA ASN A 173 18.98 -0.96 -33.79
C ASN A 173 19.76 -0.20 -34.88
N GLY A 174 19.43 -0.45 -36.16
CA GLY A 174 20.08 0.19 -37.31
C GLY A 174 21.33 -0.51 -37.83
N ASP A 175 21.74 -1.62 -37.25
CA ASP A 175 22.94 -2.34 -37.64
C ASP A 175 22.69 -3.81 -37.97
N VAL A 176 23.54 -4.38 -38.81
CA VAL A 176 23.54 -5.83 -39.08
C VAL A 176 24.05 -6.55 -37.84
N ALA A 177 23.21 -7.40 -37.26
CA ALA A 177 23.54 -8.14 -36.06
C ALA A 177 24.56 -9.25 -36.32
N GLN A 178 25.72 -9.18 -35.67
CA GLN A 178 26.68 -10.30 -35.61
C GLN A 178 26.20 -11.29 -34.55
N LEU A 179 25.67 -12.44 -34.98
CA LEU A 179 25.04 -13.44 -34.11
C LEU A 179 25.91 -14.69 -34.00
N SER A 180 25.98 -15.25 -32.82
CA SER A 180 26.77 -16.47 -32.54
C SER A 180 25.96 -17.75 -32.77
N ALA A 181 24.65 -17.70 -32.53
CA ALA A 181 23.72 -18.80 -32.74
C ALA A 181 23.59 -19.16 -34.24
N LYS A 182 23.48 -20.46 -34.53
CA LYS A 182 23.38 -20.98 -35.91
C LYS A 182 21.97 -21.44 -36.26
N ASP A 183 21.18 -21.80 -35.29
CA ASP A 183 19.78 -22.18 -35.50
C ASP A 183 18.86 -20.95 -35.53
N VAL A 184 17.70 -21.08 -36.16
CA VAL A 184 16.77 -19.96 -36.38
C VAL A 184 16.31 -19.37 -35.05
N GLN A 185 15.88 -20.21 -34.10
CA GLN A 185 15.35 -19.77 -32.84
C GLN A 185 16.40 -19.04 -32.00
N GLY A 186 17.63 -19.59 -31.92
CA GLY A 186 18.76 -18.97 -31.24
C GLY A 186 19.14 -17.62 -31.83
N ARG A 187 19.19 -17.49 -33.17
CA ARG A 187 19.51 -16.23 -33.85
C ARG A 187 18.47 -15.14 -33.53
N ILE A 188 17.19 -15.47 -33.62
CA ILE A 188 16.10 -14.51 -33.28
C ILE A 188 16.13 -14.16 -31.80
N SER A 189 16.38 -15.14 -30.93
CA SER A 189 16.50 -14.91 -29.49
C SER A 189 17.67 -13.98 -29.15
N GLU A 190 18.85 -14.18 -29.76
CA GLU A 190 20.02 -13.32 -29.57
C GLU A 190 19.75 -11.88 -30.08
N ALA A 191 19.09 -11.76 -31.24
CA ALA A 191 18.69 -10.47 -31.80
C ALA A 191 17.66 -9.74 -30.92
N LEU A 192 16.64 -10.46 -30.42
CA LEU A 192 15.67 -9.93 -29.47
C LEU A 192 16.34 -9.48 -28.16
N GLY A 193 17.36 -10.20 -27.70
CA GLY A 193 18.14 -9.79 -26.54
C GLY A 193 18.76 -8.40 -26.70
N ARG A 194 19.41 -8.15 -27.85
CA ARG A 194 19.99 -6.84 -28.17
C ARG A 194 18.93 -5.75 -28.27
N LEU A 195 17.77 -6.07 -28.84
CA LEU A 195 16.64 -5.13 -28.92
C LEU A 195 16.10 -4.81 -27.53
N VAL A 196 15.89 -5.82 -26.68
CA VAL A 196 15.41 -5.67 -25.30
C VAL A 196 16.36 -4.81 -24.47
N ASP A 197 17.68 -5.03 -24.58
CA ASP A 197 18.69 -4.24 -23.88
C ASP A 197 18.62 -2.74 -24.26
N THR A 198 18.23 -2.44 -25.49
CA THR A 198 18.08 -1.06 -25.96
C THR A 198 16.74 -0.47 -25.58
N VAL A 199 15.64 -1.19 -25.83
CA VAL A 199 14.28 -0.69 -25.59
C VAL A 199 13.96 -0.63 -24.09
N TYR A 200 14.39 -1.64 -23.34
CA TYR A 200 14.15 -1.73 -21.90
C TYR A 200 15.43 -1.43 -21.09
N HIS A 201 16.18 -0.41 -21.50
CA HIS A 201 17.47 -0.08 -20.90
C HIS A 201 17.40 0.20 -19.39
N LYS A 202 16.24 0.58 -18.86
CA LYS A 202 16.00 0.77 -17.42
C LYS A 202 15.69 -0.52 -16.67
N LEU A 203 15.56 -1.68 -17.34
CA LEU A 203 15.43 -2.97 -16.66
C LEU A 203 16.66 -3.29 -15.80
N THR A 204 17.81 -2.75 -16.17
CA THR A 204 19.05 -2.84 -15.38
C THR A 204 18.95 -2.20 -13.98
N TYR A 205 17.97 -1.35 -13.73
CA TYR A 205 17.70 -0.72 -12.43
C TYR A 205 17.23 -1.72 -11.38
N ILE A 206 16.72 -2.89 -11.82
CA ILE A 206 16.42 -3.99 -10.92
C ILE A 206 17.70 -4.81 -10.75
N ASP A 207 18.32 -4.74 -9.58
CA ASP A 207 19.47 -5.53 -9.18
C ASP A 207 19.08 -6.73 -8.31
N THR A 208 17.94 -6.65 -7.64
CA THR A 208 17.39 -7.67 -6.75
C THR A 208 15.95 -7.97 -7.12
N ALA A 209 15.64 -9.24 -7.36
CA ALA A 209 14.28 -9.68 -7.68
C ALA A 209 13.51 -10.00 -6.39
N PHE A 210 12.36 -9.38 -6.23
CA PHE A 210 11.43 -9.60 -5.13
C PHE A 210 10.16 -10.30 -5.59
N SER A 211 9.49 -10.99 -4.69
CA SER A 211 8.21 -11.69 -4.89
C SER A 211 7.09 -11.07 -4.07
N GLU A 212 5.84 -11.50 -4.29
CA GLU A 212 4.70 -11.11 -3.45
C GLU A 212 4.95 -11.39 -1.95
N ASP A 213 5.60 -12.52 -1.62
CA ASP A 213 5.95 -12.84 -0.23
C ASP A 213 6.91 -11.85 0.40
N ASP A 214 7.78 -11.24 -0.40
CA ASP A 214 8.74 -10.25 0.09
C ASP A 214 8.06 -8.90 0.37
N VAL A 215 6.97 -8.58 -0.32
CA VAL A 215 6.10 -7.44 0.02
C VAL A 215 5.50 -7.61 1.42
N VAL A 216 5.02 -8.81 1.75
CA VAL A 216 4.48 -9.13 3.09
C VAL A 216 5.56 -9.02 4.15
N LYS A 217 6.75 -9.58 3.88
CA LYS A 217 7.90 -9.52 4.81
C LYS A 217 8.36 -8.09 5.07
N GLU A 218 8.24 -7.20 4.08
CA GLU A 218 8.65 -5.80 4.21
C GLU A 218 7.98 -5.12 5.41
N PHE A 219 6.73 -5.43 5.71
CA PHE A 219 5.97 -4.82 6.80
C PHE A 219 6.10 -5.54 8.16
N ARG A 220 6.82 -6.66 8.24
CA ARG A 220 7.00 -7.38 9.52
C ARG A 220 8.04 -6.69 10.41
N PRO A 221 7.81 -6.60 11.73
CA PRO A 221 8.63 -5.78 12.64
C PRO A 221 10.08 -6.23 12.82
N ASN A 222 10.47 -7.45 12.45
CA ASN A 222 11.83 -7.96 12.62
C ASN A 222 12.51 -8.35 11.30
N HIS A 223 12.00 -7.88 10.18
CA HIS A 223 12.66 -8.11 8.90
C HIS A 223 13.79 -7.10 8.70
N GLN A 224 14.90 -7.30 9.40
CA GLN A 224 16.19 -6.84 8.92
C GLN A 224 16.48 -7.66 7.66
N MET A 225 16.56 -7.00 6.51
CA MET A 225 17.04 -7.62 5.30
C MET A 225 18.33 -8.37 5.67
N SER A 226 18.36 -9.68 5.42
CA SER A 226 19.47 -10.53 5.80
C SER A 226 20.75 -9.90 5.23
N LEU A 227 21.67 -9.58 6.12
CA LEU A 227 22.97 -8.92 5.85
C LEU A 227 23.93 -9.78 5.00
N ASN A 228 23.43 -10.65 4.15
CA ASN A 228 24.21 -11.40 3.19
C ASN A 228 24.45 -10.65 1.86
N ALA A 229 23.90 -9.45 1.73
CA ALA A 229 24.32 -8.52 0.68
C ALA A 229 25.55 -7.77 1.17
N VAL A 230 26.70 -8.20 0.75
CA VAL A 230 28.02 -7.57 0.96
C VAL A 230 28.12 -6.19 0.22
N THR A 231 27.03 -5.61 -0.17
CA THR A 231 26.97 -4.27 -0.76
C THR A 231 26.06 -3.39 0.08
N SER A 232 26.63 -2.34 0.63
CA SER A 232 25.99 -1.27 1.39
C SER A 232 25.04 -0.39 0.54
N ALA A 233 24.63 -0.84 -0.63
CA ALA A 233 23.72 -0.13 -1.52
C ALA A 233 22.30 -0.65 -1.35
N GLU A 234 21.36 0.25 -1.31
CA GLU A 234 19.94 -0.04 -1.24
C GLU A 234 19.47 -0.78 -2.50
N PRO A 235 18.70 -1.91 -2.37
CA PRO A 235 18.30 -2.71 -3.51
C PRO A 235 17.39 -1.91 -4.44
N ASN A 236 17.60 -2.03 -5.73
CA ASN A 236 16.80 -1.37 -6.77
C ASN A 236 16.70 0.16 -6.63
N ALA A 237 17.72 0.82 -6.03
CA ALA A 237 17.67 2.26 -5.75
C ALA A 237 17.30 3.12 -6.97
N PRO A 238 17.88 2.92 -8.18
CA PRO A 238 17.49 3.72 -9.35
C PRO A 238 16.03 3.51 -9.77
N ALA A 239 15.47 2.30 -9.55
CA ALA A 239 14.07 2.03 -9.83
C ALA A 239 13.15 2.72 -8.82
N GLN A 240 13.53 2.73 -7.54
CA GLN A 240 12.82 3.47 -6.49
C GLN A 240 12.77 4.97 -6.80
N ASP A 241 13.91 5.55 -7.21
CA ASP A 241 14.00 6.97 -7.55
C ASP A 241 13.08 7.34 -8.71
N ASP A 242 13.02 6.53 -9.76
CA ASP A 242 12.14 6.77 -10.92
C ASP A 242 10.66 6.62 -10.57
N VAL A 243 10.29 5.63 -9.74
CA VAL A 243 8.90 5.45 -9.27
C VAL A 243 8.50 6.62 -8.38
N LEU A 244 9.36 7.03 -7.46
CA LEU A 244 9.12 8.18 -6.60
C LEU A 244 8.97 9.46 -7.40
N ALA A 245 9.86 9.72 -8.36
CA ALA A 245 9.79 10.89 -9.23
C ALA A 245 8.49 10.94 -10.06
N TYR A 246 8.00 9.77 -10.53
CA TYR A 246 6.73 9.69 -11.23
C TYR A 246 5.54 10.04 -10.31
N ILE A 247 5.53 9.51 -9.09
CA ILE A 247 4.51 9.83 -8.08
C ILE A 247 4.56 11.32 -7.71
N ASP A 248 5.75 11.86 -7.48
CA ASP A 248 5.95 13.28 -7.13
C ASP A 248 5.45 14.21 -8.22
N ASN A 249 5.80 13.95 -9.48
CA ASN A 249 5.33 14.73 -10.62
C ASN A 249 3.81 14.73 -10.75
N ASN A 250 3.17 13.57 -10.61
CA ASN A 250 1.72 13.46 -10.66
C ASN A 250 1.07 14.17 -9.46
N SER A 251 1.64 14.04 -8.26
CA SER A 251 1.15 14.74 -7.07
C SER A 251 1.23 16.26 -7.22
N ALA A 252 2.33 16.78 -7.79
CA ALA A 252 2.49 18.20 -8.09
C ALA A 252 1.46 18.72 -9.11
N LEU A 253 1.00 17.86 -10.01
CA LEU A 253 -0.06 18.15 -10.98
C LEU A 253 -1.47 17.86 -10.43
N HIS A 254 -1.62 17.49 -9.16
CA HIS A 254 -2.87 17.05 -8.53
C HIS A 254 -3.54 15.88 -9.28
N ALA A 255 -2.75 15.04 -9.94
CA ALA A 255 -3.23 13.86 -10.64
C ALA A 255 -3.17 12.63 -9.73
N ASN A 256 -4.24 11.82 -9.75
CA ASN A 256 -4.28 10.58 -9.00
C ASN A 256 -3.37 9.52 -9.64
N THR A 257 -2.48 8.95 -8.85
CA THR A 257 -1.62 7.84 -9.25
C THR A 257 -2.10 6.56 -8.57
N SER A 258 -2.74 5.65 -9.33
CA SER A 258 -3.15 4.34 -8.82
C SER A 258 -2.05 3.29 -8.97
N MET A 259 -2.15 2.18 -8.24
CA MET A 259 -1.28 1.01 -8.47
C MET A 259 -1.33 0.54 -9.92
N LYS A 260 -2.52 0.62 -10.56
CA LYS A 260 -2.66 0.31 -11.97
C LYS A 260 -1.81 1.22 -12.86
N SER A 261 -1.87 2.53 -12.65
CA SER A 261 -1.09 3.47 -13.46
C SER A 261 0.42 3.28 -13.27
N LEU A 262 0.87 2.89 -12.07
CA LEU A 262 2.26 2.51 -11.82
C LEU A 262 2.63 1.23 -12.57
N LYS A 263 1.84 0.17 -12.47
CA LYS A 263 2.07 -1.07 -13.22
C LYS A 263 2.07 -0.82 -14.73
N ASP A 264 1.05 -0.14 -15.26
CA ASP A 264 0.95 0.21 -16.67
C ASP A 264 2.16 1.02 -17.18
N ARG A 265 2.76 1.85 -16.35
CA ARG A 265 3.94 2.66 -16.68
C ARG A 265 5.23 1.86 -16.62
N PHE A 266 5.46 1.11 -15.53
CA PHE A 266 6.76 0.52 -15.25
C PHE A 266 6.92 -0.91 -15.79
N THR A 267 5.85 -1.57 -16.24
CA THR A 267 5.94 -2.84 -16.98
C THR A 267 6.22 -2.65 -18.46
N LYS A 268 6.10 -1.43 -19.00
CA LYS A 268 6.37 -1.09 -20.39
C LYS A 268 7.77 -0.48 -20.59
N ALA A 269 8.13 -0.28 -21.84
CA ALA A 269 9.35 0.46 -22.18
C ALA A 269 9.36 1.86 -21.54
N PRO A 270 10.49 2.32 -21.03
CA PRO A 270 11.83 1.73 -21.08
C PRO A 270 12.19 0.80 -19.89
N TYR A 271 11.23 0.45 -19.03
CA TYR A 271 11.46 -0.28 -17.77
C TYR A 271 11.36 -1.80 -17.93
N GLY A 272 10.22 -2.33 -18.31
CA GLY A 272 9.99 -3.77 -18.45
C GLY A 272 9.99 -4.54 -17.12
N PHE A 273 9.68 -3.88 -16.00
CA PHE A 273 9.56 -4.51 -14.69
C PHE A 273 8.38 -5.50 -14.68
N VAL A 274 8.37 -6.42 -13.75
CA VAL A 274 7.18 -7.22 -13.47
C VAL A 274 6.35 -6.59 -12.37
N ASP A 275 5.10 -7.02 -12.24
CA ASP A 275 4.16 -6.49 -11.23
C ASP A 275 4.73 -6.53 -9.81
N ASP A 276 5.36 -7.66 -9.45
CA ASP A 276 5.96 -7.85 -8.12
C ASP A 276 7.07 -6.83 -7.81
N ASP A 277 7.86 -6.43 -8.82
CA ASP A 277 8.91 -5.41 -8.62
C ASP A 277 8.29 -4.05 -8.27
N VAL A 278 7.22 -3.67 -8.99
CA VAL A 278 6.50 -2.41 -8.74
C VAL A 278 5.81 -2.44 -7.38
N GLU A 279 5.20 -3.56 -7.03
CA GLU A 279 4.54 -3.77 -5.74
C GLU A 279 5.52 -3.65 -4.57
N TRP A 280 6.68 -4.31 -4.69
CA TRP A 280 7.71 -4.22 -3.65
C TRP A 280 8.27 -2.79 -3.52
N ILE A 281 8.55 -2.11 -4.64
CA ILE A 281 9.03 -0.72 -4.62
C ILE A 281 8.02 0.18 -3.91
N VAL A 282 6.73 0.07 -4.22
CA VAL A 282 5.67 0.86 -3.56
C VAL A 282 5.60 0.56 -2.06
N ALA A 283 5.65 -0.72 -1.67
CA ALA A 283 5.67 -1.12 -0.26
C ALA A 283 6.87 -0.54 0.49
N HIS A 284 8.03 -0.60 -0.13
CA HIS A 284 9.28 -0.07 0.44
C HIS A 284 9.27 1.45 0.59
N LEU A 285 8.85 2.18 -0.45
CA LEU A 285 8.70 3.64 -0.40
C LEU A 285 7.67 4.08 0.66
N PHE A 286 6.57 3.34 0.81
CA PHE A 286 5.57 3.60 1.84
C PHE A 286 6.12 3.35 3.24
N LYS A 287 6.80 2.22 3.48
CA LYS A 287 7.47 1.92 4.75
C LYS A 287 8.50 2.98 5.13
N LYS A 288 9.25 3.48 4.16
CA LYS A 288 10.20 4.60 4.35
C LYS A 288 9.53 5.95 4.61
N GLY A 289 8.21 6.03 4.49
CA GLY A 289 7.49 7.28 4.65
C GLY A 289 7.73 8.29 3.52
N GLN A 290 8.13 7.87 2.33
CA GLN A 290 8.33 8.74 1.18
C GLN A 290 7.04 8.99 0.39
N ILE A 291 6.11 8.03 0.44
CA ILE A 291 4.79 8.12 -0.19
C ILE A 291 3.68 7.85 0.82
N SER A 292 2.48 8.33 0.52
CA SER A 292 1.24 8.01 1.20
C SER A 292 0.39 7.08 0.35
N LEU A 293 -0.29 6.14 0.99
CA LEU A 293 -1.28 5.27 0.37
C LEU A 293 -2.68 5.69 0.82
N THR A 294 -3.61 5.76 -0.11
CA THR A 294 -5.02 6.11 0.16
C THR A 294 -5.92 5.05 -0.47
N LEU A 295 -6.83 4.49 0.33
CA LEU A 295 -7.81 3.51 -0.14
C LEU A 295 -9.22 4.03 0.19
N ASN A 296 -10.09 4.12 -0.82
CA ASN A 296 -11.46 4.62 -0.68
C ASN A 296 -11.57 5.99 0.05
N GLY A 297 -10.59 6.87 -0.16
CA GLY A 297 -10.53 8.20 0.46
C GLY A 297 -9.91 8.24 1.85
N ALA A 298 -9.58 7.09 2.46
CA ALA A 298 -8.89 7.02 3.75
C ALA A 298 -7.38 6.85 3.54
N VAL A 299 -6.58 7.68 4.21
CA VAL A 299 -5.12 7.56 4.23
C VAL A 299 -4.74 6.37 5.10
N LEU A 300 -3.92 5.47 4.56
CA LEU A 300 -3.42 4.31 5.30
C LEU A 300 -2.24 4.72 6.17
N THR A 301 -2.27 4.32 7.43
CA THR A 301 -1.19 4.52 8.39
C THR A 301 -0.60 3.17 8.78
N LEU A 302 0.73 3.01 8.67
CA LEU A 302 1.39 1.77 9.05
C LEU A 302 1.43 1.62 10.58
N SER A 303 1.02 0.47 11.07
CA SER A 303 1.14 0.06 12.47
C SER A 303 1.66 -1.38 12.58
N ALA A 304 2.11 -1.78 13.76
CA ALA A 304 2.58 -3.14 14.00
C ALA A 304 1.49 -4.23 13.75
N ALA A 305 0.21 -3.84 13.73
CA ALA A 305 -0.91 -4.77 13.63
C ALA A 305 -1.47 -4.91 12.20
N ASN A 306 -1.21 -3.96 11.28
CA ASN A 306 -1.88 -3.91 9.97
C ASN A 306 -0.96 -4.11 8.76
N GLY A 307 0.30 -4.49 8.96
CA GLY A 307 1.26 -4.68 7.88
C GLY A 307 0.81 -5.68 6.81
N ASP A 308 0.28 -6.83 7.23
CA ASP A 308 -0.23 -7.87 6.31
C ASP A 308 -1.45 -7.37 5.50
N GLU A 309 -2.29 -6.52 6.09
CA GLU A 309 -3.43 -5.91 5.40
C GLU A 309 -2.99 -4.90 4.35
N ILE A 310 -2.01 -4.06 4.65
CA ILE A 310 -1.42 -3.11 3.70
C ILE A 310 -0.75 -3.86 2.54
N ALA A 311 0.02 -4.91 2.82
CA ALA A 311 0.60 -5.76 1.79
C ALA A 311 -0.48 -6.32 0.86
N ARG A 312 -1.60 -6.79 1.41
CA ARG A 312 -2.74 -7.27 0.64
C ARG A 312 -3.34 -6.18 -0.27
N TYR A 313 -3.46 -4.94 0.20
CA TYR A 313 -3.96 -3.82 -0.61
C TYR A 313 -3.03 -3.50 -1.79
N ILE A 314 -1.72 -3.69 -1.63
CA ILE A 314 -0.72 -3.45 -2.67
C ILE A 314 -0.75 -4.56 -3.72
N THR A 315 -0.86 -5.85 -3.30
CA THR A 315 -0.64 -7.00 -4.18
C THR A 315 -1.91 -7.53 -4.85
N LYS A 316 -3.10 -7.37 -4.23
CA LYS A 316 -4.32 -8.00 -4.76
C LYS A 316 -5.00 -7.18 -5.84
N ARG A 317 -5.39 -7.87 -6.91
CA ARG A 317 -5.99 -7.30 -8.12
C ARG A 317 -7.24 -6.44 -7.85
N GLU A 318 -8.00 -6.77 -6.81
CA GLU A 318 -9.23 -6.05 -6.45
C GLU A 318 -9.00 -4.59 -6.00
N TYR A 319 -7.76 -4.25 -5.61
CA TYR A 319 -7.38 -2.93 -5.11
C TYR A 319 -6.56 -2.10 -6.12
N VAL A 320 -6.10 -2.68 -7.21
CA VAL A 320 -5.16 -2.06 -8.16
C VAL A 320 -5.65 -0.70 -8.70
N ASP A 321 -6.96 -0.58 -8.98
CA ASP A 321 -7.56 0.69 -9.44
C ASP A 321 -7.91 1.63 -8.29
N LYS A 322 -8.07 1.12 -7.06
CA LYS A 322 -8.60 1.85 -5.89
C LYS A 322 -7.50 2.35 -4.97
N LEU A 323 -6.37 1.66 -4.92
CA LEU A 323 -5.23 2.08 -4.11
C LEU A 323 -4.49 3.20 -4.82
N LEU A 324 -4.54 4.38 -4.23
CA LEU A 324 -3.88 5.59 -4.73
C LEU A 324 -2.58 5.82 -3.97
N THR A 325 -1.57 6.28 -4.71
CA THR A 325 -0.28 6.69 -4.18
C THR A 325 -0.11 8.19 -4.38
N SER A 326 0.49 8.86 -3.43
CA SER A 326 0.85 10.28 -3.52
C SER A 326 2.14 10.55 -2.76
N ARG A 327 2.77 11.70 -3.02
CA ARG A 327 3.89 12.15 -2.21
C ARG A 327 3.43 12.26 -0.76
N LYS A 328 4.22 11.75 0.19
CA LYS A 328 3.96 11.99 1.60
C LYS A 328 4.36 13.43 1.95
N GLU A 329 3.39 14.19 2.43
CA GLU A 329 3.66 15.48 3.03
C GLU A 329 4.13 15.26 4.46
N HIS A 330 5.28 15.82 4.80
CA HIS A 330 5.79 15.81 6.16
C HIS A 330 5.30 17.05 6.91
N PRO A 331 4.85 16.89 8.16
CA PRO A 331 4.52 18.03 9.00
C PRO A 331 5.77 18.87 9.25
N LYS A 332 5.57 20.18 9.42
CA LYS A 332 6.68 21.08 9.72
C LYS A 332 7.39 20.64 11.00
N PRO A 333 8.73 20.70 11.05
CA PRO A 333 9.48 20.29 12.25
C PRO A 333 9.06 21.01 13.55
N GLU A 334 8.57 22.24 13.44
CA GLU A 334 8.02 23.01 14.56
C GLU A 334 6.73 22.39 15.12
N TRP A 335 5.86 21.84 14.26
CA TRP A 335 4.63 21.16 14.66
C TRP A 335 4.93 19.85 15.41
N VAL A 336 5.89 19.08 14.86
CA VAL A 336 6.33 17.82 15.50
C VAL A 336 6.92 18.08 16.88
N ARG A 337 7.75 19.13 17.01
CA ARG A 337 8.32 19.53 18.31
C ARG A 337 7.24 19.92 19.31
N MET A 338 6.23 20.67 18.88
CA MET A 338 5.11 21.08 19.72
C MET A 338 4.30 19.89 20.24
N VAL A 339 3.99 18.91 19.36
CA VAL A 339 3.31 17.68 19.81
C VAL A 339 4.13 16.92 20.85
N ARG A 340 5.45 16.85 20.69
CA ARG A 340 6.34 16.24 21.69
C ARG A 340 6.33 17.00 23.03
N GLU A 341 6.24 18.32 22.99
CA GLU A 341 6.13 19.17 24.16
C GLU A 341 4.80 18.93 24.88
N ILE A 342 3.68 18.96 24.17
CA ILE A 342 2.35 18.65 24.73
C ILE A 342 2.33 17.25 25.35
N MET A 343 2.92 16.25 24.68
CA MET A 343 3.02 14.89 25.22
C MET A 343 3.82 14.82 26.53
N ARG A 344 4.89 15.59 26.63
CA ARG A 344 5.72 15.66 27.85
C ARG A 344 4.95 16.33 28.97
N GLU A 345 4.33 17.47 28.72
CA GLU A 345 3.64 18.27 29.77
C GLU A 345 2.37 17.54 30.28
N LEU A 346 1.56 16.99 29.41
CA LEU A 346 0.31 16.30 29.80
C LEU A 346 0.52 14.90 30.39
N PHE A 347 1.47 14.14 29.82
CA PHE A 347 1.59 12.70 30.10
C PHE A 347 2.90 12.31 30.78
N GLY A 348 3.84 13.27 30.95
CA GLY A 348 5.11 13.05 31.65
C GLY A 348 6.06 12.09 30.95
N ASN A 349 5.77 11.70 29.69
CA ASN A 349 6.54 10.72 28.97
C ASN A 349 7.21 11.31 27.74
N ASN A 350 8.45 10.88 27.49
CA ASN A 350 9.05 11.01 26.18
C ASN A 350 8.21 10.19 25.18
N ALA A 351 7.85 10.81 24.06
CA ALA A 351 7.14 10.11 23.00
C ALA A 351 7.93 8.84 22.59
N PRO A 352 7.29 7.66 22.58
CA PRO A 352 7.97 6.37 22.46
C PRO A 352 8.57 6.10 21.06
N THR A 353 8.31 6.97 20.07
CA THR A 353 8.72 6.79 18.68
C THR A 353 9.37 8.04 18.12
N GLU A 354 10.39 7.85 17.27
CA GLU A 354 11.05 8.94 16.55
C GLU A 354 10.28 9.36 15.29
N ASP A 355 9.44 8.47 14.75
CA ASP A 355 8.68 8.74 13.53
C ASP A 355 7.37 9.52 13.80
N GLU A 356 6.93 10.25 12.79
CA GLU A 356 5.78 11.16 12.88
C GLU A 356 4.45 10.42 13.05
N ASP A 357 4.28 9.29 12.36
CA ASP A 357 3.03 8.51 12.40
C ASP A 357 2.87 7.83 13.75
N GLY A 358 3.94 7.28 14.29
CA GLY A 358 3.97 6.70 15.64
C GLY A 358 3.70 7.74 16.73
N LEU A 359 4.26 8.94 16.60
CA LEU A 359 4.00 10.06 17.52
C LEU A 359 2.52 10.47 17.48
N MET A 360 1.92 10.58 16.30
CA MET A 360 0.50 10.88 16.13
C MET A 360 -0.37 9.80 16.80
N CYS A 361 -0.10 8.52 16.52
CA CYS A 361 -0.86 7.41 17.10
C CYS A 361 -0.76 7.39 18.63
N ALA A 362 0.44 7.58 19.20
CA ALA A 362 0.67 7.63 20.63
C ALA A 362 -0.08 8.81 21.28
N CYS A 363 -0.02 10.00 20.68
CA CYS A 363 -0.69 11.18 21.18
C CYS A 363 -2.23 11.02 21.15
N ARG A 364 -2.80 10.55 20.04
CA ARG A 364 -4.24 10.30 19.92
C ARG A 364 -4.73 9.31 20.97
N LYS A 365 -4.00 8.22 21.17
CA LYS A 365 -4.34 7.22 22.19
C LYS A 365 -4.27 7.83 23.61
N ALA A 366 -3.20 8.52 23.95
CA ALA A 366 -3.04 9.15 25.26
C ALA A 366 -4.14 10.19 25.53
N CYS A 367 -4.49 11.01 24.55
CA CYS A 367 -5.60 11.97 24.66
C CYS A 367 -6.95 11.26 24.85
N ALA A 368 -7.22 10.18 24.13
CA ALA A 368 -8.44 9.41 24.27
C ALA A 368 -8.56 8.75 25.65
N ASP A 369 -7.48 8.14 26.14
CA ASP A 369 -7.42 7.49 27.45
C ASP A 369 -7.62 8.52 28.60
N LEU A 370 -6.99 9.68 28.49
CA LEU A 370 -7.17 10.76 29.48
C LEU A 370 -8.59 11.32 29.42
N ALA A 371 -9.14 11.58 28.24
CA ALA A 371 -10.51 12.06 28.09
C ALA A 371 -11.54 11.09 28.69
N ALA A 372 -11.35 9.78 28.52
CA ALA A 372 -12.17 8.75 29.16
C ALA A 372 -12.07 8.76 30.68
N THR A 373 -10.84 8.91 31.20
CA THR A 373 -10.58 9.04 32.65
C THR A 373 -11.28 10.26 33.22
N LEU A 374 -11.14 11.43 32.58
CA LEU A 374 -11.80 12.67 33.00
C LEU A 374 -13.33 12.57 32.92
N ALA A 375 -13.87 11.92 31.90
CA ALA A 375 -15.33 11.69 31.81
C ALA A 375 -15.84 10.82 32.96
N THR A 376 -15.09 9.79 33.33
CA THR A 376 -15.41 8.93 34.47
C THR A 376 -15.35 9.73 35.81
N ARG A 377 -14.31 10.54 36.02
CA ARG A 377 -14.23 11.44 37.17
C ARG A 377 -15.40 12.43 37.21
N LYS A 378 -15.76 13.04 36.08
CA LYS A 378 -16.91 13.93 36.00
C LYS A 378 -18.19 13.25 36.44
N GLN A 379 -18.41 12.01 36.05
CA GLN A 379 -19.62 11.26 36.36
C GLN A 379 -19.69 10.81 37.82
N TYR A 380 -18.59 10.33 38.40
CA TYR A 380 -18.64 9.65 39.70
C TYR A 380 -18.05 10.46 40.86
N ASP A 381 -16.97 11.22 40.64
CA ASP A 381 -16.33 11.97 41.71
C ASP A 381 -17.02 13.32 41.97
N TYR A 382 -17.43 14.03 40.91
CA TYR A 382 -18.04 15.36 41.04
C TYR A 382 -19.53 15.36 41.42
N VAL A 383 -20.04 14.25 41.91
CA VAL A 383 -21.24 14.20 42.76
C VAL A 383 -20.99 14.95 44.08
N LYS A 384 -19.75 14.94 44.57
CA LYS A 384 -19.28 15.76 45.69
C LYS A 384 -18.76 17.11 45.18
N PRO A 385 -18.73 18.13 46.01
CA PRO A 385 -18.25 19.47 45.65
C PRO A 385 -16.71 19.56 45.66
N TYR A 386 -16.07 18.67 44.85
CA TYR A 386 -14.61 18.70 44.70
C TYR A 386 -14.18 19.87 43.80
N PRO A 387 -12.97 20.43 44.06
CA PRO A 387 -12.42 21.49 43.20
C PRO A 387 -12.00 20.98 41.82
N GLY A 388 -11.93 21.89 40.84
CA GLY A 388 -11.40 21.58 39.50
C GLY A 388 -12.42 21.02 38.51
N LYS A 389 -13.73 21.03 38.79
CA LYS A 389 -14.75 20.54 37.88
C LYS A 389 -14.69 21.22 36.51
N ALA A 390 -14.54 22.55 36.48
CA ALA A 390 -14.44 23.30 35.21
C ALA A 390 -13.22 22.87 34.38
N ILE A 391 -12.06 22.65 35.05
CA ILE A 391 -10.82 22.20 34.42
C ILE A 391 -11.01 20.80 33.80
N VAL A 392 -11.70 19.89 34.50
CA VAL A 392 -12.01 18.55 33.96
C VAL A 392 -12.95 18.63 32.74
N GLU A 393 -13.94 19.52 32.78
CA GLU A 393 -14.86 19.74 31.64
C GLU A 393 -14.13 20.35 30.44
N GLU A 394 -13.27 21.30 30.63
CA GLU A 394 -12.39 21.89 29.64
C GLU A 394 -11.44 20.88 29.04
N GLY A 395 -10.79 20.05 29.87
CA GLY A 395 -9.93 18.97 29.40
C GLY A 395 -10.64 17.97 28.50
N ILE A 396 -11.87 17.59 28.86
CA ILE A 396 -12.68 16.72 27.99
C ILE A 396 -12.95 17.40 26.64
N ALA A 397 -13.28 18.69 26.63
CA ALA A 397 -13.55 19.45 25.41
C ALA A 397 -12.32 19.64 24.53
N THR A 398 -11.13 19.79 25.14
CA THR A 398 -9.85 19.93 24.44
C THR A 398 -9.35 18.60 23.85
N LEU A 399 -9.47 17.51 24.62
CA LEU A 399 -8.87 16.21 24.24
C LEU A 399 -9.75 15.38 23.29
N ARG A 400 -11.09 15.42 23.40
CA ARG A 400 -11.97 14.60 22.57
C ARG A 400 -11.82 14.80 21.05
N PRO A 401 -11.67 16.03 20.52
CA PRO A 401 -11.55 16.26 19.08
C PRO A 401 -10.31 15.59 18.49
N VAL A 402 -9.24 15.36 19.26
CA VAL A 402 -7.99 14.75 18.80
C VAL A 402 -8.22 13.36 18.19
N ALA A 403 -9.18 12.61 18.71
CA ALA A 403 -9.53 11.29 18.17
C ALA A 403 -10.10 11.32 16.75
N GLN A 404 -10.62 12.47 16.28
CA GLN A 404 -11.23 12.65 14.97
C GLN A 404 -10.23 13.12 13.90
N TRP A 405 -9.03 13.50 14.27
CA TRP A 405 -7.99 13.97 13.34
C TRP A 405 -7.21 12.79 12.80
N ASP A 406 -7.75 12.13 11.76
CA ASP A 406 -7.19 10.91 11.19
C ASP A 406 -6.05 11.17 10.20
N ALA A 407 -6.08 12.30 9.48
CA ALA A 407 -5.06 12.68 8.52
C ALA A 407 -3.85 13.32 9.24
N PRO A 408 -2.61 12.83 9.02
CA PRO A 408 -1.43 13.33 9.72
C PRO A 408 -1.23 14.84 9.63
N MET A 409 -1.35 15.42 8.44
CA MET A 409 -1.18 16.87 8.26
C MET A 409 -2.22 17.69 9.02
N GLU A 410 -3.48 17.23 9.04
CA GLU A 410 -4.55 17.87 9.79
C GLU A 410 -4.32 17.76 11.29
N PHE A 411 -3.93 16.56 11.78
CA PHE A 411 -3.58 16.35 13.18
C PHE A 411 -2.50 17.32 13.65
N TYR A 412 -1.34 17.36 12.97
CA TYR A 412 -0.23 18.22 13.36
C TYR A 412 -0.57 19.70 13.30
N LYS A 413 -1.34 20.11 12.27
CA LYS A 413 -1.82 21.49 12.12
C LYS A 413 -2.76 21.89 13.24
N GLN A 414 -3.73 21.05 13.59
CA GLN A 414 -4.68 21.32 14.66
C GLN A 414 -4.01 21.35 16.04
N MET A 415 -3.10 20.41 16.31
CA MET A 415 -2.31 20.41 17.54
C MET A 415 -1.50 21.70 17.70
N PHE A 416 -0.84 22.14 16.60
CA PHE A 416 -0.08 23.39 16.63
C PHE A 416 -0.98 24.63 16.78
N THR A 417 -2.10 24.67 16.07
CA THR A 417 -3.03 25.82 16.14
C THR A 417 -3.64 25.97 17.54
N ARG A 418 -3.87 24.86 18.22
CA ARG A 418 -4.50 24.82 19.54
C ARG A 418 -3.48 24.51 20.65
N GLN A 419 -2.20 24.77 20.42
CA GLN A 419 -1.13 24.46 21.37
C GLN A 419 -1.38 25.07 22.76
N ASP A 420 -1.85 26.32 22.79
CA ASP A 420 -2.11 27.05 24.03
C ASP A 420 -3.24 26.38 24.84
N ASP A 421 -4.32 25.91 24.18
CA ASP A 421 -5.40 25.15 24.85
C ASP A 421 -4.87 23.91 25.58
N PHE A 422 -3.91 23.18 24.96
CA PHE A 422 -3.32 21.97 25.54
C PHE A 422 -2.32 22.28 26.67
N LEU A 423 -1.51 23.32 26.50
CA LEU A 423 -0.50 23.70 27.51
C LEU A 423 -1.14 24.34 28.73
N ASP A 424 -2.12 25.24 28.56
CA ASP A 424 -2.89 25.85 29.64
C ASP A 424 -3.65 24.76 30.41
N PHE A 425 -4.28 23.81 29.66
CA PHE A 425 -4.92 22.67 30.33
C PHE A 425 -3.93 21.81 31.09
N ALA A 426 -2.72 21.56 30.57
CA ALA A 426 -1.70 20.78 31.30
C ALA A 426 -1.31 21.43 32.62
N GLU A 427 -1.09 22.75 32.61
CA GLU A 427 -0.75 23.53 33.83
C GLU A 427 -1.89 23.50 34.86
N ASP A 428 -3.12 23.77 34.44
CA ASP A 428 -4.28 23.80 35.32
C ASP A 428 -4.70 22.40 35.82
N TYR A 429 -4.43 21.34 35.04
CA TYR A 429 -4.79 19.96 35.40
C TYR A 429 -3.82 19.33 36.42
N GLU A 430 -2.56 19.72 36.45
CA GLU A 430 -1.57 19.11 37.36
C GLU A 430 -1.99 19.19 38.86
N PRO A 431 -2.49 20.33 39.38
CA PRO A 431 -3.02 20.38 40.73
C PRO A 431 -4.28 19.52 40.95
N VAL A 432 -5.14 19.40 39.93
CA VAL A 432 -6.35 18.56 39.99
C VAL A 432 -5.95 17.09 40.07
N LYS A 433 -5.00 16.67 39.25
CA LYS A 433 -4.44 15.33 39.25
C LYS A 433 -3.83 14.99 40.61
N ALA A 434 -2.98 15.88 41.12
CA ALA A 434 -2.34 15.71 42.44
C ALA A 434 -3.36 15.62 43.59
N PHE A 435 -4.49 16.35 43.50
CA PHE A 435 -5.58 16.27 44.48
C PHE A 435 -6.22 14.88 44.48
N PHE A 436 -6.56 14.31 43.32
CA PHE A 436 -7.22 13.01 43.24
C PHE A 436 -6.29 11.83 43.52
N ASP A 437 -5.05 11.89 43.05
CA ASP A 437 -4.08 10.79 43.13
C ASP A 437 -3.31 10.79 44.45
N GLY A 438 -3.31 11.92 45.22
CA GLY A 438 -2.60 12.11 46.46
C GLY A 438 -3.46 12.04 47.72
N GLU A 439 -2.90 12.47 48.87
CA GLU A 439 -3.58 12.51 50.16
C GLU A 439 -4.57 13.69 50.30
N GLN A 440 -4.51 14.67 49.40
CA GLN A 440 -5.34 15.89 49.52
C GLN A 440 -6.85 15.58 49.44
N LYS A 441 -7.25 14.62 48.64
CA LYS A 441 -8.66 14.17 48.55
C LYS A 441 -9.15 13.63 49.89
N LYS A 442 -8.36 12.82 50.57
CA LYS A 442 -8.71 12.26 51.88
C LYS A 442 -8.88 13.34 52.94
N ILE A 443 -7.98 14.35 52.94
CA ILE A 443 -8.05 15.49 53.85
C ILE A 443 -9.32 16.30 53.56
N PHE A 444 -9.60 16.55 52.29
CA PHE A 444 -10.77 17.29 51.85
C PHE A 444 -12.08 16.55 52.20
N ASP A 445 -12.14 15.22 52.01
CA ASP A 445 -13.28 14.39 52.41
C ASP A 445 -13.55 14.45 53.90
N LYS A 446 -12.49 14.43 54.75
CA LYS A 446 -12.64 14.60 56.21
C LYS A 446 -13.24 15.96 56.56
N ALA A 447 -12.78 17.03 55.89
CA ALA A 447 -13.31 18.36 56.09
C ALA A 447 -14.78 18.47 55.64
N LEU A 448 -15.13 17.90 54.48
CA LEU A 448 -16.53 17.84 54.00
C LEU A 448 -17.42 17.11 55.02
N HIS A 449 -16.98 15.95 55.50
CA HIS A 449 -17.73 15.17 56.51
C HIS A 449 -17.95 15.95 57.79
N LEU A 450 -16.89 16.60 58.32
CA LEU A 450 -17.01 17.38 59.52
C LEU A 450 -17.95 18.59 59.37
N MET A 451 -17.89 19.25 58.18
CA MET A 451 -18.79 20.37 57.88
C MET A 451 -20.25 19.92 57.74
N GLN A 452 -20.51 18.69 57.26
CA GLN A 452 -21.85 18.13 57.26
C GLN A 452 -22.37 17.94 58.69
N ILE A 453 -21.54 17.40 59.61
CA ILE A 453 -21.88 17.26 61.03
C ILE A 453 -22.15 18.63 61.67
N TYR A 454 -21.33 19.63 61.36
CA TYR A 454 -21.56 21.00 61.82
C TYR A 454 -22.91 21.55 61.33
N GLU A 455 -23.24 21.43 60.06
CA GLU A 455 -24.51 21.92 59.51
C GLU A 455 -25.74 21.28 60.22
N ASP A 456 -25.64 19.98 60.56
CA ASP A 456 -26.70 19.25 61.27
C ASP A 456 -26.85 19.72 62.75
N SER A 457 -25.77 20.26 63.37
CA SER A 457 -25.74 20.64 64.77
C SER A 457 -25.60 22.13 65.02
N LYS A 458 -25.46 22.98 64.02
CA LYS A 458 -25.17 24.44 64.16
C LYS A 458 -26.20 25.23 64.96
N SER A 459 -27.45 24.77 64.99
CA SER A 459 -28.51 25.44 65.81
C SER A 459 -28.30 25.35 67.27
N PHE A 460 -27.43 24.44 67.73
CA PHE A 460 -27.09 24.22 69.14
C PHE A 460 -25.70 24.73 69.51
N ILE A 461 -24.94 25.26 68.53
CA ILE A 461 -23.57 25.73 68.71
C ILE A 461 -23.56 27.26 68.68
N VAL A 462 -23.33 27.89 69.83
CA VAL A 462 -23.12 29.34 69.92
C VAL A 462 -21.74 29.55 70.52
N ASN A 463 -20.73 29.61 69.64
CA ASN A 463 -19.34 29.82 70.10
C ASN A 463 -18.50 30.47 69.01
N ASP A 464 -18.02 31.66 69.19
CA ASP A 464 -17.24 32.46 68.25
C ASP A 464 -15.98 31.73 67.71
N LYS A 465 -15.32 30.92 68.58
CA LYS A 465 -14.15 30.16 68.14
C LYS A 465 -14.52 29.09 67.09
N VAL A 466 -15.65 28.40 67.33
CA VAL A 466 -16.17 27.38 66.36
C VAL A 466 -16.56 28.05 65.07
N GLU A 467 -17.30 29.18 65.11
CA GLU A 467 -17.75 29.88 63.90
C GLU A 467 -16.60 30.44 63.10
N ASN A 468 -15.58 31.01 63.72
CA ASN A 468 -14.36 31.50 63.07
C ASN A 468 -13.60 30.36 62.35
N THR A 469 -13.44 29.21 63.03
CA THR A 469 -12.75 28.04 62.48
C THR A 469 -13.54 27.44 61.33
N VAL A 470 -14.86 27.31 61.45
CA VAL A 470 -15.76 26.86 60.37
C VAL A 470 -15.70 27.78 59.15
N SER A 471 -15.70 29.10 59.39
CA SER A 471 -15.56 30.09 58.31
C SER A 471 -14.24 29.92 57.54
N ALA A 472 -13.13 29.65 58.25
CA ALA A 472 -11.83 29.39 57.65
C ALA A 472 -11.81 28.08 56.84
N ILE A 473 -12.47 27.02 57.35
CA ILE A 473 -12.60 25.74 56.62
C ILE A 473 -13.45 25.94 55.34
N TYR A 474 -14.60 26.62 55.45
CA TYR A 474 -15.44 26.91 54.27
C TYR A 474 -14.75 27.79 53.22
N ALA A 475 -13.92 28.74 53.65
CA ALA A 475 -13.13 29.55 52.74
C ALA A 475 -12.20 28.70 51.87
N ILE A 476 -11.64 27.62 52.42
CA ILE A 476 -10.83 26.65 51.68
C ILE A 476 -11.69 25.75 50.79
N LEU A 477 -12.75 25.15 51.36
CA LEU A 477 -13.61 24.21 50.67
C LEU A 477 -14.36 24.83 49.46
N ARG A 478 -14.69 26.13 49.54
CA ARG A 478 -15.41 26.87 48.46
C ARG A 478 -14.47 27.60 47.51
N SER A 479 -13.17 27.55 47.75
CA SER A 479 -12.20 28.17 46.86
C SER A 479 -12.16 27.42 45.49
N PRO A 480 -12.13 28.12 44.36
CA PRO A 480 -12.02 27.49 43.04
C PRO A 480 -10.64 26.79 42.84
N LYS A 481 -9.58 27.25 43.49
CA LYS A 481 -8.23 26.67 43.46
C LYS A 481 -7.69 26.47 44.89
N PRO A 482 -8.21 25.51 45.70
CA PRO A 482 -7.89 25.37 47.12
C PRO A 482 -6.56 24.64 47.41
N TYR A 483 -5.92 24.05 46.37
CA TYR A 483 -4.82 23.10 46.51
C TYR A 483 -3.68 23.52 47.42
N PRO A 484 -3.17 24.78 47.42
CA PRO A 484 -2.12 25.22 48.35
C PRO A 484 -2.59 25.35 49.79
N ALA A 485 -3.91 25.50 50.00
CA ALA A 485 -4.51 25.69 51.32
C ALA A 485 -5.00 24.39 51.97
N ILE A 486 -5.24 23.32 51.20
CA ILE A 486 -5.69 22.00 51.68
C ILE A 486 -4.79 21.44 52.79
N PRO A 487 -3.45 21.56 52.76
CA PRO A 487 -2.58 21.11 53.85
C PRO A 487 -2.81 21.80 55.19
N LYS A 488 -3.52 22.95 55.27
CA LYS A 488 -3.91 23.64 56.48
C LYS A 488 -5.16 23.06 57.15
N LEU A 489 -5.99 22.31 56.37
CA LEU A 489 -7.23 21.72 56.88
C LEU A 489 -7.05 20.85 58.12
N PRO A 490 -6.07 19.92 58.21
CA PRO A 490 -5.91 19.09 59.39
C PRO A 490 -5.81 19.91 60.70
N ALA A 491 -5.00 20.96 60.70
CA ALA A 491 -4.86 21.83 61.86
C ALA A 491 -6.17 22.58 62.20
N LEU A 492 -6.91 23.04 61.20
CA LEU A 492 -8.23 23.66 61.38
C LEU A 492 -9.28 22.65 61.87
N LEU A 493 -9.22 21.41 61.43
CA LEU A 493 -10.11 20.33 61.88
C LEU A 493 -9.83 19.99 63.35
N ASP A 494 -8.57 19.96 63.78
CA ASP A 494 -8.18 19.75 65.18
C ASP A 494 -8.67 20.90 66.04
N GLN A 495 -8.45 22.17 65.64
CA GLN A 495 -8.96 23.34 66.30
C GLN A 495 -10.50 23.34 66.46
N TYR A 496 -11.20 22.92 65.39
CA TYR A 496 -12.65 22.75 65.46
C TYR A 496 -13.05 21.68 66.48
N ASN A 497 -12.41 20.52 66.47
CA ASN A 497 -12.71 19.43 67.42
C ASN A 497 -12.48 19.84 68.84
N GLU A 498 -11.37 20.54 69.14
CA GLU A 498 -11.08 21.10 70.51
C GLU A 498 -12.16 22.07 70.93
N ALA A 499 -12.50 23.07 70.07
CA ALA A 499 -13.52 24.06 70.40
C ALA A 499 -14.92 23.43 70.54
N TYR A 500 -15.22 22.41 69.74
CA TYR A 500 -16.49 21.68 69.75
C TYR A 500 -16.63 20.86 71.05
N VAL A 501 -15.57 20.21 71.52
CA VAL A 501 -15.54 19.50 72.81
C VAL A 501 -15.81 20.46 73.96
N GLU A 502 -15.20 21.67 73.99
CA GLU A 502 -15.49 22.70 74.97
C GLU A 502 -16.99 23.04 75.01
N VAL A 503 -17.63 23.20 73.89
CA VAL A 503 -19.08 23.48 73.79
C VAL A 503 -19.93 22.32 74.27
N LEU A 504 -19.57 21.06 73.88
CA LEU A 504 -20.29 19.86 74.34
C LEU A 504 -20.17 19.70 75.91
N GLU A 505 -18.99 19.89 76.42
CA GLU A 505 -18.77 19.83 77.87
C GLU A 505 -19.57 20.91 78.61
N ALA A 506 -19.60 22.15 78.07
CA ALA A 506 -20.40 23.23 78.68
C ALA A 506 -21.90 22.94 78.59
N ALA A 507 -22.40 22.33 77.48
CA ALA A 507 -23.80 21.98 77.32
C ALA A 507 -24.23 20.74 78.15
N THR A 508 -23.35 19.75 78.30
CA THR A 508 -23.65 18.51 79.04
C THR A 508 -23.54 18.63 80.50
N LYS A 509 -22.65 19.52 80.98
CA LYS A 509 -22.42 19.73 82.41
C LYS A 509 -23.69 20.04 83.22
N PRO A 510 -24.57 21.00 82.80
CA PRO A 510 -25.80 21.27 83.56
C PRO A 510 -26.77 20.10 83.52
N VAL A 511 -26.83 19.38 82.36
CA VAL A 511 -27.71 18.21 82.18
C VAL A 511 -27.27 17.05 83.08
N LEU A 512 -25.97 16.77 83.11
CA LEU A 512 -25.41 15.76 84.01
C LEU A 512 -25.61 16.11 85.46
N ALA A 513 -25.50 17.38 85.84
CA ALA A 513 -25.80 17.86 87.21
C ALA A 513 -27.27 17.63 87.56
N THR A 514 -28.20 17.96 86.62
CA THR A 514 -29.64 17.75 86.84
C THR A 514 -29.93 16.22 86.99
N ILE A 515 -29.34 15.39 86.15
CA ILE A 515 -29.49 13.92 86.19
C ILE A 515 -28.94 13.36 87.53
N ALA A 516 -27.80 13.93 88.00
CA ALA A 516 -27.22 13.53 89.28
C ALA A 516 -28.11 13.92 90.47
N ASP A 517 -28.69 15.18 90.44
CA ASP A 517 -29.64 15.63 91.40
C ASP A 517 -30.94 14.79 91.39
N ASP A 518 -31.48 14.51 90.25
CA ASP A 518 -32.68 13.65 90.09
C ASP A 518 -32.40 12.23 90.57
N ARG A 519 -31.20 11.68 90.25
CA ARG A 519 -30.74 10.39 90.79
C ARG A 519 -30.62 10.40 92.30
N ALA A 520 -30.06 11.46 92.92
CA ALA A 520 -29.94 11.64 94.37
C ALA A 520 -31.34 11.68 95.02
N ARG A 521 -32.28 12.45 94.42
CA ARG A 521 -33.68 12.48 94.88
C ARG A 521 -34.37 11.15 94.84
N VAL A 522 -34.19 10.42 93.71
CA VAL A 522 -34.78 9.07 93.60
C VAL A 522 -34.20 8.09 94.61
N LEU A 523 -32.88 8.16 94.87
CA LEU A 523 -32.23 7.32 95.88
C LEU A 523 -32.69 7.68 97.25
N GLU A 524 -32.89 8.99 97.60
CA GLU A 524 -33.43 9.45 98.83
C GLU A 524 -34.86 8.96 99.06
N VAL A 525 -35.71 9.05 98.06
CA VAL A 525 -37.08 8.52 98.08
C VAL A 525 -37.12 7.00 98.26
N LEU A 526 -36.18 6.31 97.63
CA LEU A 526 -36.05 4.82 97.76
C LEU A 526 -35.58 4.42 99.14
N ALA A 527 -34.61 5.17 99.71
CA ALA A 527 -34.11 4.95 101.09
C ALA A 527 -35.16 5.23 102.14
N ALA A 528 -36.05 6.20 101.91
CA ALA A 528 -37.13 6.55 102.82
C ALA A 528 -38.34 5.58 102.83
N LYS A 529 -38.37 4.69 101.86
CA LYS A 529 -39.47 3.66 101.73
C LYS A 529 -38.99 2.32 102.34
N PRO A 530 -39.64 1.84 103.42
CA PRO A 530 -39.30 0.59 104.03
C PRO A 530 -39.87 -0.57 103.12
N TYR A 531 -39.11 -0.96 102.10
CA TYR A 531 -39.36 -2.20 101.42
C TYR A 531 -38.46 -3.28 102.00
N LYS A 532 -39.11 -4.21 102.62
CA LYS A 532 -38.54 -5.50 102.94
C LYS A 532 -38.65 -6.39 101.71
#